data_d489dfc6167d283f390f3ea4df8d7a65
#
_entry.id   d489dfc6167d283f390f3ea4df8d7a65
#
_cell.length_a   1.000
_cell.length_b   1.000
_cell.length_c   1.000
_cell.angle_alpha   90.00
_cell.angle_beta   90.00
_cell.angle_gamma   90.00
#
_symmetry.space_group_name_H-M   'P 1'
#
loop_
_entity.id
_entity.type
_entity.pdbx_description
1 polymer ?
#
loop_
_entity_poly.entity_id
_entity_poly.type
_entity_poly.pdbx_seq_one_letter_code
_entity_poly.pdbx_strand_id
1 'polypeptide(L)'
;MKTKSTIEQNDSNKKEILADFKVGVDNVIFSVDTAYNRVFVLLRKRKEEPFVNWWSLPGTLVRQGETLTDAAYRTLAEKIQVDNLYLEQLYSFGDPHRDPRENPDCFGVRYLSVSYFALVRYEAAKIIDKSNYSVSWYKVDDIPKLAFDHDKILNYGWNRLKNKLQYSPIAFDVLPAEFTLNEVYQLYCTILGENFSDYSNFRSRLLKLGILLDTGVKVSRGAGRPASLYKFDAEAFKPLKDKPLLFI
;
A
#
# COMPACT_ATOMS: atom_id res chain seq x y z
N MET A 1 -57.38 20.06 42.55
CA MET A 1 -57.30 19.38 41.25
C MET A 1 -55.84 19.19 40.87
N LYS A 2 -55.33 17.97 41.02
CA LYS A 2 -53.93 17.61 40.65
C LYS A 2 -53.99 16.82 39.38
N THR A 3 -53.51 17.35 38.28
CA THR A 3 -53.31 16.65 37.04
C THR A 3 -51.95 15.96 37.09
N LYS A 4 -51.96 14.64 37.18
CA LYS A 4 -50.78 13.81 37.00
C LYS A 4 -50.55 13.67 35.51
N SER A 5 -49.44 14.20 34.99
CA SER A 5 -48.92 13.86 33.68
C SER A 5 -48.19 12.53 33.78
N THR A 6 -48.78 11.52 33.19
CA THR A 6 -48.15 10.20 33.01
C THR A 6 -47.13 10.36 31.87
N ILE A 7 -45.86 10.31 32.23
CA ILE A 7 -44.78 10.15 31.23
C ILE A 7 -44.76 8.66 30.90
N GLU A 8 -45.27 8.32 29.73
CA GLU A 8 -45.08 7.01 29.13
C GLU A 8 -43.60 6.81 28.82
N GLN A 9 -42.94 6.04 29.64
CA GLN A 9 -41.63 5.45 29.32
C GLN A 9 -41.85 4.43 28.21
N ASN A 10 -41.56 4.83 26.98
CA ASN A 10 -41.54 3.94 25.85
C ASN A 10 -40.20 3.17 25.91
N ASP A 11 -40.20 2.11 26.72
CA ASP A 11 -39.09 1.19 26.86
C ASP A 11 -39.08 0.28 25.60
N SER A 12 -38.62 0.84 24.50
CA SER A 12 -38.37 0.07 23.29
C SER A 12 -37.12 -0.76 23.50
N ASN A 13 -37.29 -1.95 24.05
CA ASN A 13 -36.29 -3.02 24.11
C ASN A 13 -36.00 -3.48 22.64
N LYS A 14 -35.43 -2.61 21.83
CA LYS A 14 -34.89 -2.99 20.53
C LYS A 14 -33.70 -3.88 20.79
N LYS A 15 -33.93 -5.18 20.68
CA LYS A 15 -32.86 -6.17 20.73
C LYS A 15 -31.78 -5.73 19.73
N GLU A 16 -30.63 -5.39 20.25
CA GLU A 16 -29.48 -4.97 19.41
C GLU A 16 -29.09 -6.15 18.50
N ILE A 17 -29.13 -5.93 17.20
CA ILE A 17 -28.83 -6.98 16.22
C ILE A 17 -27.40 -6.75 15.77
N LEU A 18 -26.52 -7.68 16.14
CA LEU A 18 -25.14 -7.68 15.71
C LEU A 18 -25.04 -8.14 14.25
N ALA A 19 -24.16 -7.54 13.50
CA ALA A 19 -23.92 -7.92 12.10
C ALA A 19 -22.94 -9.09 12.01
N ASP A 20 -23.28 -10.06 11.15
CA ASP A 20 -22.35 -11.11 10.75
C ASP A 20 -21.42 -10.58 9.66
N PHE A 21 -20.11 -10.83 9.78
CA PHE A 21 -19.12 -10.39 8.81
C PHE A 21 -18.43 -11.57 8.10
N LYS A 22 -18.36 -11.48 6.78
CA LYS A 22 -17.34 -12.18 6.00
C LYS A 22 -16.09 -11.31 5.94
N VAL A 23 -14.99 -11.84 6.45
CA VAL A 23 -13.71 -11.14 6.48
C VAL A 23 -12.89 -11.50 5.25
N GLY A 24 -12.41 -10.49 4.55
CA GLY A 24 -11.50 -10.61 3.43
C GLY A 24 -10.22 -9.82 3.65
N VAL A 25 -9.26 -10.03 2.76
CA VAL A 25 -8.05 -9.23 2.66
C VAL A 25 -7.92 -8.66 1.26
N ASP A 26 -7.43 -7.42 1.14
CA ASP A 26 -7.09 -6.78 -0.11
C ASP A 26 -5.66 -6.21 -0.03
N ASN A 27 -4.86 -6.45 -1.08
CA ASN A 27 -3.45 -6.09 -1.10
C ASN A 27 -3.20 -4.91 -2.05
N VAL A 28 -2.66 -3.82 -1.55
CA VAL A 28 -2.17 -2.67 -2.32
C VAL A 28 -0.67 -2.84 -2.51
N ILE A 29 -0.27 -3.41 -3.64
CA ILE A 29 1.14 -3.63 -3.95
C ILE A 29 1.59 -2.57 -4.93
N PHE A 30 2.41 -1.65 -4.45
CA PHE A 30 3.09 -0.67 -5.28
C PHE A 30 4.41 -1.22 -5.78
N SER A 31 4.77 -0.81 -6.98
CA SER A 31 6.06 -1.11 -7.58
C SER A 31 6.68 0.14 -8.16
N VAL A 32 7.98 0.31 -7.98
CA VAL A 32 8.72 1.46 -8.52
C VAL A 32 9.70 0.99 -9.57
N ASP A 33 9.55 1.56 -10.76
CA ASP A 33 10.53 1.51 -11.82
C ASP A 33 11.45 2.73 -11.68
N THR A 34 12.63 2.50 -11.14
CA THR A 34 13.61 3.57 -10.89
C THR A 34 14.32 4.04 -12.18
N ALA A 35 14.28 3.24 -13.24
CA ALA A 35 14.89 3.61 -14.52
C ALA A 35 14.06 4.66 -15.27
N TYR A 36 12.73 4.58 -15.15
CA TYR A 36 11.79 5.48 -15.84
C TYR A 36 11.00 6.39 -14.90
N ASN A 37 11.32 6.40 -13.60
CA ASN A 37 10.66 7.21 -12.59
C ASN A 37 9.12 7.03 -12.58
N ARG A 38 8.68 5.79 -12.48
CA ARG A 38 7.24 5.44 -12.54
C ARG A 38 6.84 4.59 -11.36
N VAL A 39 5.63 4.84 -10.86
CA VAL A 39 5.00 3.99 -9.85
C VAL A 39 3.85 3.22 -10.48
N PHE A 40 3.80 1.95 -10.16
CA PHE A 40 2.75 1.04 -10.57
C PHE A 40 2.03 0.46 -9.37
N VAL A 41 0.82 0.00 -9.58
CA VAL A 41 0.04 -0.82 -8.67
C VAL A 41 -0.36 -2.12 -9.33
N LEU A 42 -0.32 -3.22 -8.58
CA LEU A 42 -0.77 -4.52 -9.05
C LEU A 42 -2.28 -4.59 -9.00
N LEU A 43 -2.90 -4.86 -10.14
CA LEU A 43 -4.34 -5.10 -10.26
C LEU A 43 -4.63 -6.48 -10.83
N ARG A 44 -5.79 -7.05 -10.44
CA ARG A 44 -6.32 -8.28 -11.03
C ARG A 44 -7.64 -8.03 -11.72
N LYS A 45 -7.90 -8.72 -12.82
CA LYS A 45 -9.19 -8.73 -13.50
C LYS A 45 -10.11 -9.75 -12.85
N ARG A 46 -11.33 -9.34 -12.50
CA ARG A 46 -12.31 -10.21 -11.85
C ARG A 46 -12.93 -11.17 -12.88
N LYS A 47 -13.16 -12.42 -12.45
CA LYS A 47 -13.80 -13.48 -13.26
C LYS A 47 -15.20 -13.81 -12.77
N GLU A 48 -15.59 -13.31 -11.59
CA GLU A 48 -16.82 -13.66 -10.89
C GLU A 48 -17.66 -12.43 -10.55
N GLU A 49 -18.96 -12.62 -10.43
CA GLU A 49 -19.88 -11.61 -9.92
C GLU A 49 -19.61 -11.27 -8.44
N PRO A 50 -19.88 -10.08 -8.02
CA PRO A 50 -20.22 -8.88 -8.82
C PRO A 50 -18.96 -8.32 -9.52
N PHE A 51 -19.17 -7.46 -10.52
CA PHE A 51 -18.10 -6.78 -11.28
C PHE A 51 -17.24 -7.70 -12.16
N VAL A 52 -17.84 -8.64 -12.88
CA VAL A 52 -17.13 -9.45 -13.89
C VAL A 52 -16.37 -8.53 -14.88
N ASN A 53 -15.12 -8.89 -15.20
CA ASN A 53 -14.23 -8.15 -16.08
C ASN A 53 -13.75 -6.78 -15.57
N TRP A 54 -14.13 -6.34 -14.39
CA TRP A 54 -13.58 -5.14 -13.77
C TRP A 54 -12.22 -5.44 -13.14
N TRP A 55 -11.39 -4.40 -13.04
CA TRP A 55 -10.15 -4.46 -12.30
C TRP A 55 -10.39 -4.28 -10.81
N SER A 56 -9.56 -4.92 -10.00
CA SER A 56 -9.63 -4.87 -8.54
C SER A 56 -8.25 -5.07 -7.94
N LEU A 57 -8.07 -4.70 -6.69
CA LEU A 57 -6.91 -5.11 -5.91
C LEU A 57 -6.88 -6.64 -5.78
N PRO A 58 -5.69 -7.28 -5.70
CA PRO A 58 -5.58 -8.68 -5.33
C PRO A 58 -6.14 -8.93 -3.94
N GLY A 59 -7.25 -9.64 -3.86
CA GLY A 59 -7.94 -9.89 -2.60
C GLY A 59 -8.65 -11.24 -2.59
N THR A 60 -8.98 -11.72 -1.38
CA THR A 60 -9.67 -12.99 -1.14
C THR A 60 -10.39 -12.98 0.21
N LEU A 61 -11.34 -13.89 0.40
CA LEU A 61 -11.92 -14.16 1.72
C LEU A 61 -10.95 -15.02 2.54
N VAL A 62 -10.90 -14.76 3.83
CA VAL A 62 -10.11 -15.53 4.80
C VAL A 62 -10.77 -16.88 5.02
N ARG A 63 -9.98 -17.96 5.01
CA ARG A 63 -10.45 -19.32 5.23
C ARG A 63 -10.50 -19.66 6.72
N GLN A 64 -11.29 -20.65 7.08
CA GLN A 64 -11.28 -21.16 8.45
C GLN A 64 -9.88 -21.69 8.82
N GLY A 65 -9.37 -21.26 9.98
CA GLY A 65 -8.04 -21.64 10.47
C GLY A 65 -6.87 -20.87 9.82
N GLU A 66 -7.15 -19.93 8.92
CA GLU A 66 -6.15 -19.09 8.27
C GLU A 66 -6.02 -17.74 8.98
N THR A 67 -4.82 -17.22 9.18
CA THR A 67 -4.64 -15.85 9.67
C THR A 67 -4.89 -14.84 8.54
N LEU A 68 -5.15 -13.58 8.91
CA LEU A 68 -5.29 -12.49 7.93
C LEU A 68 -4.02 -12.34 7.08
N THR A 69 -2.87 -12.47 7.71
CA THR A 69 -1.56 -12.37 7.06
C THR A 69 -1.35 -13.52 6.06
N ASP A 70 -1.69 -14.77 6.46
CA ASP A 70 -1.57 -15.93 5.55
C ASP A 70 -2.48 -15.76 4.33
N ALA A 71 -3.71 -15.27 4.52
CA ALA A 71 -4.63 -14.99 3.42
C ALA A 71 -4.07 -13.94 2.45
N ALA A 72 -3.44 -12.88 2.98
CA ALA A 72 -2.81 -11.84 2.18
C ALA A 72 -1.64 -12.40 1.35
N TYR A 73 -0.74 -13.15 1.96
CA TYR A 73 0.39 -13.78 1.27
C TYR A 73 -0.07 -14.83 0.25
N ARG A 74 -1.04 -15.68 0.59
CA ARG A 74 -1.61 -16.68 -0.33
C ARG A 74 -2.16 -16.04 -1.60
N THR A 75 -2.88 -14.93 -1.45
CA THR A 75 -3.46 -14.19 -2.59
C THR A 75 -2.39 -13.69 -3.55
N LEU A 76 -1.23 -13.28 -3.04
CA LEU A 76 -0.13 -12.76 -3.85
C LEU A 76 0.75 -13.87 -4.42
N ALA A 77 1.02 -14.93 -3.66
CA ALA A 77 1.86 -16.05 -4.10
C ALA A 77 1.37 -16.72 -5.39
N GLU A 78 0.06 -16.64 -5.66
CA GLU A 78 -0.53 -17.14 -6.91
C GLU A 78 -0.40 -16.14 -8.08
N LYS A 79 -0.01 -14.90 -7.83
CA LYS A 79 -0.04 -13.80 -8.79
C LYS A 79 1.34 -13.29 -9.18
N ILE A 80 2.19 -13.12 -8.19
CA ILE A 80 3.54 -12.57 -8.38
C ILE A 80 4.57 -13.42 -7.63
N GLN A 81 5.75 -13.47 -8.20
CA GLN A 81 6.96 -13.93 -7.52
C GLN A 81 7.79 -12.70 -7.16
N VAL A 82 8.05 -12.55 -5.86
CA VAL A 82 8.89 -11.49 -5.32
C VAL A 82 9.65 -12.07 -4.13
N ASP A 83 10.95 -11.83 -4.07
CA ASP A 83 11.78 -12.24 -2.95
C ASP A 83 11.61 -11.25 -1.79
N ASN A 84 11.50 -11.78 -0.56
CA ASN A 84 11.40 -10.99 0.68
C ASN A 84 10.24 -9.97 0.69
N LEU A 85 9.09 -10.35 0.15
CA LEU A 85 7.89 -9.53 0.22
C LEU A 85 7.46 -9.34 1.69
N TYR A 86 7.48 -8.11 2.15
CA TYR A 86 6.95 -7.73 3.46
C TYR A 86 5.64 -6.98 3.29
N LEU A 87 4.56 -7.54 3.86
CA LEU A 87 3.24 -6.92 3.89
C LEU A 87 3.02 -6.23 5.23
N GLU A 88 2.64 -4.97 5.19
CA GLU A 88 2.20 -4.20 6.36
C GLU A 88 0.69 -4.04 6.32
N GLN A 89 0.03 -4.28 7.46
CA GLN A 89 -1.39 -4.03 7.59
C GLN A 89 -1.67 -2.54 7.43
N LEU A 90 -2.59 -2.22 6.55
CA LEU A 90 -2.89 -0.84 6.16
C LEU A 90 -4.05 -0.26 6.99
N TYR A 91 -5.24 -0.80 6.80
CA TYR A 91 -6.47 -0.36 7.44
C TYR A 91 -7.58 -1.40 7.26
N SER A 92 -8.68 -1.26 8.04
CA SER A 92 -9.85 -2.12 7.92
C SER A 92 -11.03 -1.33 7.36
N PHE A 93 -11.56 -1.77 6.23
CA PHE A 93 -12.68 -1.16 5.53
C PHE A 93 -13.95 -1.98 5.78
N GLY A 94 -14.90 -1.41 6.48
CA GLY A 94 -16.13 -2.11 6.89
C GLY A 94 -17.36 -1.21 6.83
N ASP A 95 -17.36 -0.17 6.00
CA ASP A 95 -18.51 0.71 5.81
C ASP A 95 -19.74 -0.10 5.36
N PRO A 96 -20.96 0.22 5.83
CA PRO A 96 -22.19 -0.35 5.29
C PRO A 96 -22.26 -0.15 3.76
N HIS A 97 -22.74 -1.17 3.06
CA HIS A 97 -22.97 -1.15 1.60
C HIS A 97 -21.68 -0.99 0.75
N ARG A 98 -20.50 -1.24 1.33
CA ARG A 98 -19.25 -1.24 0.56
C ARG A 98 -19.21 -2.37 -0.49
N ASP A 99 -19.97 -3.43 -0.26
CA ASP A 99 -20.07 -4.60 -1.14
C ASP A 99 -21.53 -4.76 -1.57
N PRO A 100 -21.83 -4.79 -2.88
CA PRO A 100 -23.20 -4.93 -3.37
C PRO A 100 -23.85 -6.29 -3.05
N ARG A 101 -23.11 -7.24 -2.53
CA ARG A 101 -23.66 -8.52 -2.02
C ARG A 101 -24.27 -8.39 -0.64
N GLU A 102 -24.07 -7.26 0.05
CA GLU A 102 -24.77 -6.92 1.28
C GLU A 102 -26.26 -6.68 0.94
N ASN A 103 -27.14 -7.44 1.55
CA ASN A 103 -28.58 -7.23 1.36
C ASN A 103 -29.09 -6.26 2.45
N PRO A 104 -29.55 -5.05 2.11
CA PRO A 104 -30.03 -4.08 3.09
C PRO A 104 -31.35 -4.49 3.75
N ASP A 105 -32.16 -5.35 3.10
CA ASP A 105 -33.51 -5.73 3.55
C ASP A 105 -33.50 -6.99 4.44
N CYS A 106 -32.39 -7.68 4.54
CA CYS A 106 -32.21 -8.84 5.40
C CYS A 106 -31.09 -8.51 6.40
N PHE A 107 -31.15 -9.11 7.60
CA PHE A 107 -30.01 -9.15 8.51
C PHE A 107 -28.86 -9.93 7.88
N GLY A 108 -28.37 -9.38 6.74
CA GLY A 108 -27.47 -10.03 5.83
C GLY A 108 -26.02 -9.93 6.28
N VAL A 109 -25.24 -10.82 5.73
CA VAL A 109 -23.79 -10.85 5.92
C VAL A 109 -23.18 -9.58 5.36
N ARG A 110 -22.41 -8.86 6.17
CA ARG A 110 -21.57 -7.72 5.78
C ARG A 110 -20.19 -8.19 5.35
N TYR A 111 -19.47 -7.32 4.69
CA TYR A 111 -18.10 -7.60 4.25
C TYR A 111 -17.11 -6.63 4.87
N LEU A 112 -16.11 -7.17 5.56
CA LEU A 112 -14.98 -6.43 6.10
C LEU A 112 -13.73 -6.79 5.30
N SER A 113 -13.01 -5.79 4.82
CA SER A 113 -11.68 -5.98 4.23
C SER A 113 -10.60 -5.46 5.17
N VAL A 114 -9.68 -6.32 5.56
CA VAL A 114 -8.44 -5.92 6.21
C VAL A 114 -7.38 -5.80 5.10
N SER A 115 -6.97 -4.56 4.83
CA SER A 115 -6.07 -4.30 3.71
C SER A 115 -4.61 -4.30 4.16
N TYR A 116 -3.75 -4.75 3.24
CA TYR A 116 -2.30 -4.75 3.38
C TYR A 116 -1.66 -3.94 2.27
N PHE A 117 -0.46 -3.42 2.50
CA PHE A 117 0.31 -2.80 1.44
C PHE A 117 1.78 -3.21 1.48
N ALA A 118 2.43 -3.10 0.33
CA ALA A 118 3.87 -3.24 0.20
C ALA A 118 4.38 -2.33 -0.92
N LEU A 119 5.66 -2.03 -0.86
CA LEU A 119 6.43 -1.42 -1.93
C LEU A 119 7.49 -2.40 -2.38
N VAL A 120 7.55 -2.70 -3.68
CA VAL A 120 8.50 -3.64 -4.27
C VAL A 120 9.24 -2.99 -5.45
N ARG A 121 10.41 -3.53 -5.77
CA ARG A 121 11.13 -3.14 -6.99
C ARG A 121 10.46 -3.75 -8.21
N TYR A 122 10.27 -2.97 -9.27
CA TYR A 122 9.57 -3.41 -10.47
C TYR A 122 10.24 -4.63 -11.13
N GLU A 123 11.56 -4.61 -11.25
CA GLU A 123 12.34 -5.67 -11.88
C GLU A 123 12.36 -6.96 -11.04
N ALA A 124 12.14 -6.85 -9.72
CA ALA A 124 12.13 -7.98 -8.79
C ALA A 124 10.76 -8.66 -8.69
N ALA A 125 9.69 -7.99 -9.12
CA ALA A 125 8.32 -8.49 -9.00
C ALA A 125 7.81 -9.06 -10.33
N LYS A 126 7.94 -10.37 -10.51
CA LYS A 126 7.51 -11.06 -11.73
C LYS A 126 6.06 -11.52 -11.61
N ILE A 127 5.23 -11.20 -12.60
CA ILE A 127 3.90 -11.78 -12.72
C ILE A 127 4.04 -13.24 -13.14
N ILE A 128 3.45 -14.15 -12.35
CA ILE A 128 3.47 -15.61 -12.60
C ILE A 128 2.09 -16.17 -12.95
N ASP A 129 1.04 -15.34 -12.90
CA ASP A 129 -0.31 -15.75 -13.26
C ASP A 129 -0.37 -16.17 -14.74
N LYS A 130 -0.45 -17.47 -14.97
CA LYS A 130 -0.52 -18.06 -16.32
C LYS A 130 -1.90 -17.94 -16.97
N SER A 131 -2.90 -17.43 -16.26
CA SER A 131 -4.27 -17.27 -16.79
C SER A 131 -4.40 -15.94 -17.54
N ASN A 132 -3.86 -15.89 -18.76
CA ASN A 132 -4.02 -14.85 -19.78
C ASN A 132 -4.60 -13.51 -19.28
N TYR A 133 -3.72 -12.55 -18.93
CA TYR A 133 -4.05 -11.14 -18.66
C TYR A 133 -4.97 -10.87 -17.46
N SER A 134 -5.05 -11.78 -16.50
CA SER A 134 -5.86 -11.56 -15.30
C SER A 134 -5.17 -10.74 -14.22
N VAL A 135 -3.86 -10.48 -14.34
CA VAL A 135 -3.04 -9.66 -13.44
C VAL A 135 -2.16 -8.74 -14.28
N SER A 136 -2.04 -7.48 -13.87
CA SER A 136 -1.22 -6.50 -14.57
C SER A 136 -0.75 -5.39 -13.64
N TRP A 137 0.39 -4.78 -13.99
CA TRP A 137 0.87 -3.54 -13.40
C TRP A 137 0.25 -2.34 -14.11
N TYR A 138 -0.46 -1.49 -13.37
CA TYR A 138 -1.01 -0.23 -13.85
C TYR A 138 -0.24 0.95 -13.29
N LYS A 139 0.05 1.95 -14.12
CA LYS A 139 0.61 3.21 -13.61
C LYS A 139 -0.38 3.84 -12.63
N VAL A 140 0.12 4.39 -11.53
CA VAL A 140 -0.71 5.02 -10.51
C VAL A 140 -1.52 6.21 -11.07
N ASP A 141 -1.01 6.86 -12.12
CA ASP A 141 -1.68 7.99 -12.79
C ASP A 141 -2.70 7.57 -13.86
N ASP A 142 -2.77 6.27 -14.19
CA ASP A 142 -3.63 5.75 -15.27
C ASP A 142 -4.37 4.48 -14.82
N ILE A 143 -5.04 4.57 -13.69
CA ILE A 143 -5.76 3.45 -13.08
C ILE A 143 -7.20 3.41 -13.62
N PRO A 144 -7.67 2.27 -14.14
CA PRO A 144 -9.07 2.12 -14.52
C PRO A 144 -9.97 2.17 -13.29
N LYS A 145 -11.26 2.43 -13.50
CA LYS A 145 -12.25 2.33 -12.43
C LYS A 145 -12.21 0.94 -11.80
N LEU A 146 -12.08 0.87 -10.48
CA LEU A 146 -11.97 -0.37 -9.75
C LEU A 146 -13.33 -0.89 -9.29
N ALA A 147 -13.40 -2.20 -9.05
CA ALA A 147 -14.55 -2.87 -8.44
C ALA A 147 -14.66 -2.53 -6.96
N PHE A 148 -15.87 -2.59 -6.42
CA PHE A 148 -16.16 -2.29 -5.02
C PHE A 148 -15.72 -0.87 -4.62
N ASP A 149 -15.21 -0.73 -3.42
CA ASP A 149 -14.58 0.48 -2.89
C ASP A 149 -13.04 0.44 -2.98
N HIS A 150 -12.49 -0.34 -3.93
CA HIS A 150 -11.05 -0.53 -4.06
C HIS A 150 -10.31 0.76 -4.42
N ASP A 151 -10.98 1.73 -5.04
CA ASP A 151 -10.44 3.09 -5.23
C ASP A 151 -10.13 3.77 -3.88
N LYS A 152 -11.00 3.62 -2.87
CA LYS A 152 -10.77 4.15 -1.52
C LYS A 152 -9.57 3.46 -0.85
N ILE A 153 -9.50 2.12 -0.95
CA ILE A 153 -8.40 1.34 -0.38
C ILE A 153 -7.08 1.74 -1.01
N LEU A 154 -7.02 1.87 -2.33
CA LEU A 154 -5.85 2.28 -3.08
C LEU A 154 -5.37 3.68 -2.69
N ASN A 155 -6.30 4.65 -2.64
CA ASN A 155 -5.98 6.02 -2.24
C ASN A 155 -5.45 6.09 -0.79
N TYR A 156 -6.00 5.28 0.11
CA TYR A 156 -5.50 5.17 1.47
C TYR A 156 -4.06 4.62 1.48
N GLY A 157 -3.79 3.56 0.71
CA GLY A 157 -2.46 2.98 0.55
C GLY A 157 -1.45 3.95 -0.05
N TRP A 158 -1.87 4.73 -1.04
CA TRP A 158 -1.03 5.77 -1.67
C TRP A 158 -0.61 6.85 -0.67
N ASN A 159 -1.57 7.34 0.13
CA ASN A 159 -1.27 8.31 1.19
C ASN A 159 -0.38 7.69 2.29
N ARG A 160 -0.58 6.41 2.63
CA ARG A 160 0.29 5.71 3.59
C ARG A 160 1.72 5.62 3.06
N LEU A 161 1.92 5.29 1.78
CA LEU A 161 3.24 5.23 1.16
C LEU A 161 3.94 6.59 1.21
N LYS A 162 3.25 7.67 0.80
CA LYS A 162 3.78 9.04 0.88
C LYS A 162 4.20 9.43 2.29
N ASN A 163 3.34 9.17 3.27
CA ASN A 163 3.65 9.48 4.67
C ASN A 163 4.83 8.63 5.17
N LYS A 164 4.88 7.35 4.79
CA LYS A 164 5.92 6.42 5.25
C LYS A 164 7.31 6.79 4.76
N LEU A 165 7.44 7.37 3.59
CA LEU A 165 8.70 7.94 3.10
C LEU A 165 9.29 9.01 4.05
N GLN A 166 8.45 9.65 4.86
CA GLN A 166 8.88 10.73 5.76
C GLN A 166 9.50 10.24 7.08
N TYR A 167 9.28 8.98 7.45
CA TYR A 167 9.73 8.45 8.74
C TYR A 167 10.28 7.03 8.70
N SER A 168 10.32 6.39 7.55
CA SER A 168 10.81 5.01 7.43
C SER A 168 11.81 4.84 6.28
N PRO A 169 12.64 3.78 6.32
CA PRO A 169 13.64 3.52 5.29
C PRO A 169 13.06 2.83 4.06
N ILE A 170 11.74 2.79 3.88
CA ILE A 170 11.04 2.04 2.81
C ILE A 170 11.57 2.36 1.39
N ALA A 171 12.10 3.58 1.20
CA ALA A 171 12.73 3.97 -0.06
C ALA A 171 13.94 3.10 -0.40
N PHE A 172 14.72 2.69 0.60
CA PHE A 172 15.92 1.90 0.40
C PHE A 172 15.63 0.42 0.07
N ASP A 173 14.43 -0.07 0.41
CA ASP A 173 14.02 -1.45 0.09
C ASP A 173 13.83 -1.66 -1.42
N VAL A 174 13.57 -0.58 -2.17
CA VAL A 174 13.34 -0.63 -3.63
C VAL A 174 14.52 -0.12 -4.46
N LEU A 175 15.54 0.45 -3.83
CA LEU A 175 16.78 0.84 -4.50
C LEU A 175 17.70 -0.36 -4.68
N PRO A 176 18.65 -0.32 -5.65
CA PRO A 176 19.78 -1.24 -5.69
C PRO A 176 20.55 -1.26 -4.38
N ALA A 177 21.29 -2.34 -4.09
CA ALA A 177 22.13 -2.43 -2.90
C ALA A 177 23.17 -1.29 -2.81
N GLU A 178 23.60 -0.80 -3.96
CA GLU A 178 24.45 0.38 -4.11
C GLU A 178 23.75 1.38 -5.03
N PHE A 179 23.61 2.61 -4.57
CA PHE A 179 22.85 3.67 -5.25
C PHE A 179 23.56 5.03 -5.13
N THR A 180 23.19 5.94 -6.01
CA THR A 180 23.58 7.34 -5.94
C THR A 180 22.54 8.17 -5.19
N LEU A 181 22.94 9.31 -4.63
CA LEU A 181 21.99 10.23 -3.98
C LEU A 181 20.94 10.78 -4.96
N ASN A 182 21.28 10.87 -6.25
CA ASN A 182 20.33 11.27 -7.28
C ASN A 182 19.23 10.20 -7.47
N GLU A 183 19.57 8.91 -7.42
CA GLU A 183 18.56 7.83 -7.53
C GLU A 183 17.60 7.86 -6.35
N VAL A 184 18.12 8.11 -5.13
CA VAL A 184 17.26 8.32 -3.95
C VAL A 184 16.33 9.52 -4.19
N TYR A 185 16.88 10.67 -4.62
CA TYR A 185 16.09 11.87 -4.87
C TYR A 185 15.00 11.65 -5.93
N GLN A 186 15.34 11.00 -7.04
CA GLN A 186 14.36 10.70 -8.11
C GLN A 186 13.24 9.79 -7.62
N LEU A 187 13.54 8.82 -6.74
CA LEU A 187 12.52 7.99 -6.12
C LEU A 187 11.54 8.84 -5.28
N TYR A 188 12.05 9.77 -4.48
CA TYR A 188 11.22 10.69 -3.71
C TYR A 188 10.40 11.61 -4.59
N CYS A 189 10.98 12.19 -5.66
CA CYS A 189 10.24 12.96 -6.66
C CYS A 189 9.11 12.16 -7.29
N THR A 190 9.38 10.90 -7.64
CA THR A 190 8.41 10.02 -8.28
C THR A 190 7.17 9.75 -7.41
N ILE A 191 7.35 9.67 -6.08
CA ILE A 191 6.24 9.35 -5.16
C ILE A 191 5.59 10.62 -4.58
N LEU A 192 6.39 11.63 -4.24
CA LEU A 192 5.92 12.86 -3.57
C LEU A 192 5.58 14.00 -4.54
N GLY A 193 6.09 13.93 -5.76
CA GLY A 193 6.01 14.98 -6.77
C GLY A 193 7.33 15.77 -6.87
N GLU A 194 7.57 16.38 -8.04
CA GLU A 194 8.84 17.04 -8.37
C GLU A 194 9.19 18.23 -7.46
N ASN A 195 8.19 18.83 -6.84
CA ASN A 195 8.35 20.04 -6.03
C ASN A 195 8.48 19.77 -4.52
N PHE A 196 8.72 18.51 -4.08
CA PHE A 196 8.75 18.21 -2.64
C PHE A 196 9.95 18.84 -1.92
N SER A 197 11.11 19.00 -2.61
CA SER A 197 12.32 19.65 -2.10
C SER A 197 13.29 19.90 -3.26
N ASP A 198 14.19 20.89 -3.12
CA ASP A 198 15.30 21.00 -4.05
C ASP A 198 16.38 19.94 -3.75
N TYR A 199 17.12 19.54 -4.79
CA TYR A 199 18.11 18.47 -4.70
C TYR A 199 19.24 18.78 -3.68
N SER A 200 19.70 20.03 -3.60
CA SER A 200 20.81 20.42 -2.72
C SER A 200 20.43 20.30 -1.25
N ASN A 201 19.23 20.76 -0.91
CA ASN A 201 18.65 20.63 0.42
C ASN A 201 18.43 19.18 0.80
N PHE A 202 17.78 18.41 -0.09
CA PHE A 202 17.54 16.98 0.10
C PHE A 202 18.86 16.25 0.37
N ARG A 203 19.85 16.42 -0.51
CA ARG A 203 21.18 15.82 -0.39
C ARG A 203 21.85 16.15 0.94
N SER A 204 21.86 17.42 1.30
CA SER A 204 22.51 17.89 2.54
C SER A 204 21.87 17.26 3.78
N ARG A 205 20.52 17.26 3.84
CA ARG A 205 19.77 16.68 4.96
C ARG A 205 19.93 15.17 5.04
N LEU A 206 19.86 14.45 3.89
CA LEU A 206 20.00 13.01 3.84
C LEU A 206 21.39 12.56 4.33
N LEU A 207 22.47 13.24 3.90
CA LEU A 207 23.82 12.94 4.37
C LEU A 207 24.01 13.24 5.86
N LYS A 208 23.36 14.28 6.38
CA LYS A 208 23.43 14.66 7.80
C LYS A 208 22.78 13.62 8.71
N LEU A 209 21.87 12.77 8.22
CA LEU A 209 21.27 11.70 9.00
C LEU A 209 22.29 10.61 9.38
N GLY A 210 23.41 10.48 8.65
CA GLY A 210 24.45 9.49 8.95
C GLY A 210 24.02 8.04 8.70
N ILE A 211 23.01 7.82 7.87
CA ILE A 211 22.43 6.49 7.54
C ILE A 211 22.96 5.90 6.23
N LEU A 212 23.95 6.53 5.63
CA LEU A 212 24.54 6.11 4.37
C LEU A 212 26.03 5.86 4.52
N LEU A 213 26.49 4.73 4.01
CA LEU A 213 27.90 4.37 3.91
C LEU A 213 28.39 4.73 2.51
N ASP A 214 29.41 5.59 2.43
CA ASP A 214 30.11 5.86 1.14
C ASP A 214 30.96 4.65 0.79
N THR A 215 30.75 4.08 -0.38
CA THR A 215 31.51 2.90 -0.84
C THR A 215 32.89 3.24 -1.36
N GLY A 216 33.21 4.53 -1.55
CA GLY A 216 34.42 4.99 -2.23
C GLY A 216 34.40 4.82 -3.75
N VAL A 217 33.37 4.17 -4.29
CA VAL A 217 33.21 3.93 -5.73
C VAL A 217 32.44 5.08 -6.36
N LYS A 218 32.87 5.48 -7.56
CA LYS A 218 32.16 6.47 -8.39
C LYS A 218 31.72 5.85 -9.71
N VAL A 219 30.52 6.18 -10.12
CA VAL A 219 29.92 5.74 -11.39
C VAL A 219 29.59 6.92 -12.27
N SER A 220 29.82 6.77 -13.58
CA SER A 220 29.37 7.72 -14.59
C SER A 220 28.10 7.18 -15.23
N ARG A 221 26.99 7.92 -15.14
CA ARG A 221 25.73 7.60 -15.78
C ARG A 221 25.36 8.72 -16.77
N GLY A 222 26.14 8.81 -17.85
CA GLY A 222 25.97 9.83 -18.89
C GLY A 222 27.08 10.89 -18.88
N ALA A 223 26.81 12.07 -19.48
CA ALA A 223 27.81 13.14 -19.70
C ALA A 223 28.19 13.96 -18.45
N GLY A 224 27.62 13.64 -17.26
CA GLY A 224 27.81 14.37 -16.04
C GLY A 224 29.08 13.95 -15.26
N ARG A 225 29.40 14.69 -14.18
CA ARG A 225 30.47 14.32 -13.23
C ARG A 225 30.15 12.98 -12.58
N PRO A 226 31.12 12.06 -12.43
CA PRO A 226 30.91 10.79 -11.72
C PRO A 226 30.30 10.98 -10.35
N ALA A 227 29.25 10.21 -10.05
CA ALA A 227 28.53 10.24 -8.79
C ALA A 227 29.05 9.14 -7.83
N SER A 228 29.18 9.45 -6.55
CA SER A 228 29.53 8.47 -5.52
C SER A 228 28.39 7.48 -5.30
N LEU A 229 28.75 6.22 -5.07
CA LEU A 229 27.84 5.16 -4.65
C LEU A 229 27.77 5.07 -3.13
N TYR A 230 26.59 4.84 -2.63
CA TYR A 230 26.27 4.68 -1.22
C TYR A 230 25.53 3.38 -0.97
N LYS A 231 25.63 2.87 0.26
CA LYS A 231 24.78 1.79 0.81
C LYS A 231 23.96 2.33 1.96
N PHE A 232 22.77 1.78 2.13
CA PHE A 232 21.97 2.07 3.33
C PHE A 232 22.54 1.34 4.54
N ASP A 233 22.75 2.06 5.65
CA ASP A 233 23.18 1.52 6.93
C ASP A 233 21.98 1.31 7.86
N ALA A 234 21.49 0.08 7.90
CA ALA A 234 20.34 -0.29 8.74
C ALA A 234 20.65 -0.17 10.24
N GLU A 235 21.91 -0.36 10.66
CA GLU A 235 22.30 -0.22 12.07
C GLU A 235 22.30 1.24 12.49
N ALA A 236 22.86 2.13 11.68
CA ALA A 236 22.83 3.57 11.90
C ALA A 236 21.39 4.13 11.88
N PHE A 237 20.46 3.48 11.16
CA PHE A 237 19.07 3.87 11.12
C PHE A 237 18.29 3.49 12.40
N LYS A 238 18.65 2.44 13.12
CA LYS A 238 17.90 1.96 14.30
C LYS A 238 17.52 3.04 15.32
N PRO A 239 18.40 3.97 15.71
CA PRO A 239 18.06 5.05 16.66
C PRO A 239 17.09 6.09 16.11
N LEU A 240 16.91 6.13 14.78
CA LEU A 240 16.03 7.06 14.07
C LEU A 240 14.65 6.45 13.80
N LYS A 241 14.49 5.15 14.04
CA LYS A 241 13.18 4.49 13.90
C LYS A 241 12.16 5.23 14.76
N ASP A 242 11.00 5.48 14.19
CA ASP A 242 9.89 6.21 14.83
C ASP A 242 10.13 7.72 15.04
N LYS A 243 11.20 8.28 14.49
CA LYS A 243 11.44 9.73 14.45
C LYS A 243 11.18 10.27 13.04
N PRO A 244 10.65 11.50 12.92
CA PRO A 244 10.55 12.15 11.62
C PRO A 244 11.93 12.28 10.96
N LEU A 245 12.04 11.77 9.73
CA LEU A 245 13.23 11.95 8.91
C LEU A 245 13.16 13.35 8.28
N LEU A 246 13.63 14.38 8.95
CA LEU A 246 13.47 15.79 8.58
C LEU A 246 14.23 16.21 7.29
N PHE A 247 14.27 15.36 6.29
CA PHE A 247 14.85 15.69 4.98
C PHE A 247 13.80 15.97 3.89
N ILE A 248 12.54 16.01 4.27
CA ILE A 248 11.39 16.37 3.42
C ILE A 248 10.83 17.71 3.87
#